data_945c6aa4d64e57c37214024de4f72fb8
#
_entry.id   945c6aa4d64e57c37214024de4f72fb8
#
_cell.length_a   1.000
_cell.length_b   1.000
_cell.length_c   1.000
_cell.angle_alpha   90.00
_cell.angle_beta   90.00
_cell.angle_gamma   90.00
#
_symmetry.space_group_name_H-M   'P 1'
#
loop_
_entity.id
_entity.type
_entity.pdbx_description
1 polymer ?
#
loop_
_entity_poly.entity_id
_entity_poly.type
_entity_poly.pdbx_seq_one_letter_code
_entity_poly.pdbx_strand_id
1 'polypeptide(L)'
;MAVRLLAEDALILVDVQLDFLPGGSLAVSHGDEVVPALNRYIAVFRRLTLPVVATRDWHPPDHCSFQAQGGPWPPHCVAGSEGARFAPLLDLPCGGGA
;
A
#
# COMPACT_ATOMS: atom_id res chain seq x y z
N MET A 1 23.77 -4.33 -1.22
CA MET A 1 23.56 -5.51 -0.37
C MET A 1 22.56 -6.45 -1.02
N ALA A 2 22.89 -7.72 -1.12
CA ALA A 2 21.98 -8.70 -1.70
C ALA A 2 21.04 -9.25 -0.63
N VAL A 3 19.77 -9.38 -0.98
CA VAL A 3 18.77 -10.05 -0.13
C VAL A 3 18.63 -11.49 -0.61
N ARG A 4 18.76 -12.42 0.33
CA ARG A 4 18.62 -13.84 0.04
C ARG A 4 17.25 -14.32 0.47
N LEU A 5 16.48 -14.84 -0.47
CA LEU A 5 15.14 -15.37 -0.21
C LEU A 5 15.20 -16.84 0.20
N LEU A 6 14.44 -17.17 1.23
CA LEU A 6 14.31 -18.53 1.75
C LEU A 6 12.91 -19.07 1.45
N ALA A 7 12.75 -20.38 1.57
CA ALA A 7 11.51 -21.06 1.19
C ALA A 7 10.30 -20.65 2.02
N GLU A 8 10.50 -20.02 3.18
CA GLU A 8 9.42 -19.60 4.07
C GLU A 8 9.21 -18.09 4.10
N ASP A 9 9.88 -17.36 3.20
CA ASP A 9 9.75 -15.90 3.17
C ASP A 9 8.43 -15.47 2.54
N ALA A 10 7.96 -14.29 2.95
CA ALA A 10 6.79 -13.65 2.38
C ALA A 10 7.10 -12.18 2.13
N LEU A 11 6.47 -11.59 1.12
CA LEU A 11 6.56 -10.18 0.83
C LEU A 11 5.32 -9.48 1.37
N ILE A 12 5.51 -8.48 2.20
CA ILE A 12 4.42 -7.68 2.74
C ILE A 12 4.56 -6.25 2.21
N LEU A 13 3.54 -5.79 1.50
CA LEU A 13 3.47 -4.43 0.97
C LEU A 13 2.56 -3.62 1.88
N VAL A 14 3.11 -2.62 2.56
CA VAL A 14 2.39 -1.90 3.61
C VAL A 14 1.80 -0.61 3.06
N ASP A 15 0.48 -0.57 2.92
CA ASP A 15 -0.30 0.65 2.69
C ASP A 15 0.14 1.46 1.46
N VAL A 16 0.34 0.79 0.33
CA VAL A 16 0.72 1.44 -0.93
C VAL A 16 -0.57 1.93 -1.61
N GLN A 17 -1.08 3.04 -1.11
CA GLN A 17 -2.40 3.58 -1.45
C GLN A 17 -2.29 5.02 -1.96
N LEU A 18 -3.26 5.44 -2.77
CA LEU A 18 -3.24 6.75 -3.44
C LEU A 18 -3.10 7.92 -2.46
N ASP A 19 -3.75 7.87 -1.31
CA ASP A 19 -3.68 8.98 -0.35
C ASP A 19 -2.29 9.17 0.25
N PHE A 20 -1.43 8.16 0.23
CA PHE A 20 -0.05 8.27 0.71
C PHE A 20 0.95 8.60 -0.40
N LEU A 21 0.49 8.71 -1.63
CA LEU A 21 1.33 8.99 -2.80
C LEU A 21 1.19 10.45 -3.21
N PRO A 22 2.11 10.99 -4.03
CA PRO A 22 1.99 12.37 -4.49
C PRO A 22 0.62 12.67 -5.07
N GLY A 23 0.00 13.76 -4.61
CA GLY A 23 -1.36 14.14 -4.96
C GLY A 23 -2.42 13.64 -4.00
N GLY A 24 -2.09 12.75 -3.08
CA GLY A 24 -3.01 12.24 -2.08
C GLY A 24 -3.14 13.18 -0.87
N SER A 25 -4.12 12.90 -0.01
CA SER A 25 -4.45 13.78 1.12
C SER A 25 -3.42 13.71 2.26
N LEU A 26 -2.62 12.65 2.32
CA LEU A 26 -1.57 12.49 3.32
C LEU A 26 -0.30 11.98 2.63
N ALA A 27 0.12 12.70 1.60
CA ALA A 27 1.18 12.25 0.69
C ALA A 27 2.54 12.18 1.36
N VAL A 28 3.27 11.12 1.02
CA VAL A 28 4.69 10.98 1.30
C VAL A 28 5.46 11.50 0.09
N SER A 29 6.40 12.42 0.31
CA SER A 29 7.22 12.96 -0.75
C SER A 29 7.96 11.83 -1.47
N HIS A 30 7.86 11.81 -2.80
CA HIS A 30 8.46 10.76 -3.63
C HIS A 30 7.99 9.35 -3.32
N GLY A 31 6.83 9.20 -2.66
CA GLY A 31 6.33 7.88 -2.25
C GLY A 31 6.06 6.95 -3.43
N ASP A 32 5.75 7.50 -4.60
CA ASP A 32 5.50 6.71 -5.81
C ASP A 32 6.75 5.98 -6.33
N GLU A 33 7.94 6.42 -5.94
CA GLU A 33 9.18 5.76 -6.36
C GLU A 33 9.33 4.34 -5.81
N VAL A 34 8.57 4.01 -4.78
CA VAL A 34 8.58 2.65 -4.21
C VAL A 34 7.93 1.64 -5.16
N VAL A 35 6.99 2.08 -6.02
CA VAL A 35 6.18 1.17 -6.82
C VAL A 35 6.99 0.35 -7.82
N PRO A 36 7.91 0.93 -8.63
CA PRO A 36 8.73 0.10 -9.52
C PRO A 36 9.58 -0.92 -8.77
N ALA A 37 10.15 -0.53 -7.62
CA ALA A 37 10.94 -1.44 -6.80
C ALA A 37 10.08 -2.59 -6.28
N LEU A 38 8.89 -2.28 -5.76
CA LEU A 38 7.96 -3.31 -5.27
C LEU A 38 7.54 -4.25 -6.39
N ASN A 39 7.29 -3.74 -7.59
CA ASN A 39 6.91 -4.58 -8.71
C ASN A 39 8.00 -5.60 -9.06
N ARG A 40 9.28 -5.21 -8.93
CA ARG A 40 10.38 -6.15 -9.13
C ARG A 40 10.38 -7.26 -8.07
N TYR A 41 10.14 -6.91 -6.81
CA TYR A 41 10.04 -7.90 -5.74
C TYR A 41 8.81 -8.80 -5.92
N ILE A 42 7.68 -8.23 -6.31
CA ILE A 42 6.47 -9.01 -6.57
C ILE A 42 6.75 -10.08 -7.64
N ALA A 43 7.41 -9.70 -8.73
CA ALA A 43 7.72 -10.62 -9.81
C ALA A 43 8.59 -11.79 -9.33
N VAL A 44 9.60 -11.50 -8.49
CA VAL A 44 10.48 -12.54 -7.95
C VAL A 44 9.71 -13.48 -7.01
N PHE A 45 8.91 -12.93 -6.09
CA PHE A 45 8.15 -13.74 -5.14
C PHE A 45 7.14 -14.63 -5.86
N ARG A 46 6.45 -14.10 -6.88
CA ARG A 46 5.51 -14.88 -7.67
C ARG A 46 6.21 -16.02 -8.41
N ARG A 47 7.35 -15.73 -9.02
CA ARG A 47 8.13 -16.75 -9.74
C ARG A 47 8.56 -17.89 -8.82
N LEU A 48 8.89 -17.57 -7.56
CA LEU A 48 9.28 -18.57 -6.57
C LEU A 48 8.09 -19.18 -5.82
N THR A 49 6.87 -18.79 -6.18
CA THR A 49 5.63 -19.24 -5.53
C THR A 49 5.61 -18.92 -4.04
N LEU A 50 6.17 -17.76 -3.68
CA LEU A 50 6.16 -17.26 -2.32
C LEU A 50 5.01 -16.28 -2.11
N PRO A 51 4.45 -16.20 -0.89
CA PRO A 51 3.29 -15.32 -0.64
C PRO A 51 3.62 -13.85 -0.82
N VAL A 52 2.66 -13.12 -1.39
CA VAL A 52 2.67 -11.65 -1.46
C VAL A 52 1.40 -11.15 -0.79
N VAL A 53 1.56 -10.32 0.24
CA VAL A 53 0.44 -9.77 1.03
C VAL A 53 0.51 -8.26 0.97
N ALA A 54 -0.63 -7.62 0.70
CA ALA A 54 -0.73 -6.16 0.73
C ALA A 54 -1.68 -5.75 1.84
N THR A 55 -1.25 -4.78 2.66
CA THR A 55 -2.09 -4.18 3.68
C THR A 55 -2.67 -2.87 3.17
N ARG A 56 -3.73 -2.41 3.82
CA ARG A 56 -4.30 -1.09 3.52
C ARG A 56 -4.91 -0.48 4.76
N ASP A 57 -4.81 0.84 4.87
CA ASP A 57 -5.64 1.62 5.76
C ASP A 57 -7.05 1.67 5.19
N TRP A 58 -8.06 1.59 6.07
CA TRP A 58 -9.45 1.54 5.65
C TRP A 58 -10.30 2.14 6.76
N HIS A 59 -10.50 3.46 6.70
CA HIS A 59 -11.12 4.21 7.80
C HIS A 59 -12.56 4.58 7.51
N PRO A 60 -13.43 4.62 8.55
CA PRO A 60 -14.73 5.26 8.39
C PRO A 60 -14.56 6.77 8.18
N PRO A 61 -15.55 7.46 7.58
CA PRO A 61 -15.44 8.89 7.31
C PRO A 61 -15.22 9.75 8.56
N ASP A 62 -15.62 9.26 9.73
CA ASP A 62 -15.52 9.95 11.00
C ASP A 62 -14.48 9.33 11.93
N HIS A 63 -13.42 8.76 11.36
CA HIS A 63 -12.39 8.10 12.16
C HIS A 63 -11.77 9.05 13.18
N CYS A 64 -11.48 8.54 14.37
CA CYS A 64 -10.97 9.35 15.49
C CYS A 64 -9.63 10.02 15.21
N SER A 65 -8.84 9.50 14.27
CA SER A 65 -7.55 10.10 13.91
C SER A 65 -7.68 11.36 13.05
N PHE A 66 -8.88 11.64 12.53
CA PHE A 66 -9.09 12.77 11.62
C PHE A 66 -9.28 14.07 12.41
N GLN A 67 -8.81 15.17 11.83
CA GLN A 67 -8.83 16.49 12.47
C GLN A 67 -10.24 16.91 12.91
N ALA A 68 -11.26 16.59 12.12
CA ALA A 68 -12.65 16.90 12.47
C ALA A 68 -13.12 16.17 13.74
N GLN A 69 -12.44 15.09 14.12
CA GLN A 69 -12.74 14.32 15.32
C GLN A 69 -11.71 14.56 16.42
N GLY A 70 -10.86 15.58 16.28
CA GLY A 70 -9.82 15.90 17.25
C GLY A 70 -8.50 15.18 17.06
N GLY A 71 -8.33 14.45 15.99
CA GLY A 71 -7.09 13.73 15.69
C GLY A 71 -6.07 14.58 14.93
N PRO A 72 -4.87 14.02 14.66
CA PRO A 72 -3.79 14.78 14.06
C PRO A 72 -3.83 14.82 12.52
N TRP A 73 -4.64 13.99 11.86
CA TRP A 73 -4.53 13.78 10.41
C TRP A 73 -5.71 14.35 9.63
N PRO A 74 -5.49 14.78 8.37
CA PRO A 74 -6.60 15.01 7.46
C PRO A 74 -7.29 13.68 7.14
N PRO A 75 -8.54 13.71 6.63
CA PRO A 75 -9.17 12.49 6.14
C PRO A 75 -8.29 11.82 5.09
N HIS A 76 -8.06 10.54 5.26
CA HIS A 76 -7.27 9.74 4.33
C HIS A 76 -7.70 8.29 4.38
N CYS A 77 -7.55 7.59 3.28
CA CYS A 77 -7.88 6.16 3.17
C CYS A 77 -9.28 5.85 3.69
N VAL A 78 -10.22 6.71 3.37
CA VAL A 78 -11.62 6.53 3.75
C VAL A 78 -12.20 5.35 2.96
N ALA A 79 -12.87 4.45 3.67
CA ALA A 79 -13.43 3.24 3.08
C ALA A 79 -14.26 3.55 1.83
N GLY A 80 -13.97 2.85 0.74
CA GLY A 80 -14.67 3.03 -0.52
C GLY A 80 -14.26 4.25 -1.34
N SER A 81 -13.38 5.11 -0.83
CA SER A 81 -12.91 6.29 -1.57
C SER A 81 -11.80 5.90 -2.54
N GLU A 82 -11.58 6.76 -3.54
CA GLU A 82 -10.48 6.58 -4.47
C GLU A 82 -9.12 6.65 -3.76
N GLY A 83 -8.98 7.53 -2.78
CA GLY A 83 -7.74 7.68 -2.02
C GLY A 83 -7.33 6.42 -1.26
N ALA A 84 -8.29 5.57 -0.91
CA ALA A 84 -8.02 4.31 -0.22
C ALA A 84 -7.56 3.20 -1.18
N ARG A 85 -7.62 3.41 -2.49
CA ARG A 85 -7.25 2.39 -3.47
C ARG A 85 -5.74 2.18 -3.50
N PHE A 86 -5.33 0.96 -3.80
CA PHE A 86 -3.93 0.69 -4.06
C PHE A 86 -3.41 1.49 -5.24
N ALA A 87 -2.10 1.78 -5.25
CA ALA A 87 -1.46 2.44 -6.37
C ALA A 87 -1.79 1.70 -7.68
N PRO A 88 -2.30 2.40 -8.71
CA PRO A 88 -2.74 1.72 -9.95
C PRO A 88 -1.65 0.95 -10.67
N LEU A 89 -0.39 1.40 -10.56
CA LEU A 89 0.73 0.76 -11.22
C LEU A 89 1.38 -0.35 -10.38
N LEU A 90 0.87 -0.59 -9.17
CA LEU A 90 1.35 -1.68 -8.33
C LEU A 90 0.81 -3.00 -8.89
N ASP A 91 1.73 -3.92 -9.21
CA ASP A 91 1.40 -5.17 -9.89
C ASP A 91 0.98 -6.26 -8.90
N LEU A 92 -0.12 -6.03 -8.19
CA LEU A 92 -0.64 -7.00 -7.23
C LEU A 92 -1.17 -8.25 -7.96
N PRO A 93 -0.99 -9.43 -7.35
CA PRO A 93 -1.56 -10.66 -7.90
C PRO A 93 -3.08 -10.54 -8.02
N CYS A 94 -3.63 -11.17 -9.06
CA CYS A 94 -5.06 -11.19 -9.31
C CYS A 94 -5.79 -11.76 -8.10
N GLY A 95 -6.84 -11.05 -7.65
CA GLY A 95 -7.60 -11.44 -6.47
C GLY A 95 -7.01 -10.99 -5.15
N GLY A 96 -5.82 -10.42 -5.16
CA GLY A 96 -5.14 -9.98 -3.94
C GLY A 96 -5.57 -8.62 -3.42
N GLY A 97 -6.38 -7.89 -4.17
CA GLY A 97 -6.76 -6.53 -3.83
C GLY A 97 -8.11 -6.39 -3.15
N ALA A 98 -8.66 -7.46 -2.70
CA ALA A 98 -9.99 -7.44 -2.10
C ALA A 98 -10.02 -6.65 -0.80
#